data_3df3b8dc7f94325918f25cc966e6b69f
#
_entry.id   3df3b8dc7f94325918f25cc966e6b69f
#
_cell.length_a   1.000
_cell.length_b   1.000
_cell.length_c   1.000
_cell.angle_alpha   90.00
_cell.angle_beta   90.00
_cell.angle_gamma   90.00
#
_symmetry.space_group_name_H-M   'P 1'
#
loop_
_entity.id
_entity.type
_entity.pdbx_description
1 polymer ?
#
loop_
_entity_poly.entity_id
_entity_poly.type
_entity_poly.pdbx_seq_one_letter_code
_entity_poly.pdbx_strand_id
1 'polypeptide(L)'
;MLLLRSLRARLLIIGIVPVLVALLVTSVLVVRSVNSFSESQRQEKRAQQVVELERIVTGLSRVYGRMIGRVVLGGKNDLLARADIEAAVDGHLFVVVTRLPGLIDPAALDLEPLLLRGTLPKQLIGSINKGLPVVIPRANLPRELQHDVVIGRGMFATTTGDPAGGAPFALLVLGRPVAEVVSPAGAIRRALIPAFAIGTAVAIILALLLGLRLVRPLRRLAAAARAVARGDEDVPLNTTRADEIGMVNRAFEDMTVRLAEARDTERLFLMRVSHELRTPLTAIRNQVDALVDGIFDDDASRSTAYAAITAESARLNRLVGDLLDLARLQAKRFGMEADEVDLNVLLDQVVTGQGGDARDRDIVISLQAGALPVIIGDGDRILQIVSNLVRNAIRWTPDAGSITVSALAEAGRVWITVDDSGPGIPLDKRVSIFRAFYTEDGAGTGLGLAIARELAVVMGGSVVVGDSPHGGARFVVELPCVRARTDGAAVTQV
;
A
#
# COMPACT_ATOMS: atom_id res chain seq x y z
N MET A 1 23.13 -6.93 -9.17
CA MET A 1 22.41 -7.06 -7.89
C MET A 1 22.08 -5.72 -7.20
N LEU A 2 22.74 -4.61 -7.49
CA LEU A 2 22.49 -3.28 -6.86
C LEU A 2 21.22 -2.56 -7.37
N LEU A 3 20.78 -2.81 -8.60
CA LEU A 3 19.58 -2.18 -9.19
C LEU A 3 18.25 -2.64 -8.55
N LEU A 4 18.20 -3.83 -7.94
CA LEU A 4 16.99 -4.40 -7.31
C LEU A 4 16.68 -3.85 -5.91
N ARG A 5 17.57 -3.06 -5.29
CA ARG A 5 17.36 -2.48 -3.96
C ARG A 5 16.49 -1.22 -3.97
N SER A 6 16.26 -0.58 -5.12
CA SER A 6 15.43 0.62 -5.15
C SER A 6 13.95 0.27 -5.37
N LEU A 7 13.06 0.89 -4.59
CA LEU A 7 11.60 0.75 -4.74
C LEU A 7 11.13 1.03 -6.16
N ARG A 8 11.81 1.96 -6.87
CA ARG A 8 11.56 2.26 -8.30
C ARG A 8 11.79 1.06 -9.19
N ALA A 9 12.95 0.38 -9.04
CA ALA A 9 13.25 -0.78 -9.86
C ALA A 9 12.28 -1.92 -9.57
N ARG A 10 11.87 -2.13 -8.32
CA ARG A 10 10.87 -3.14 -7.97
C ARG A 10 9.48 -2.83 -8.54
N LEU A 11 9.00 -1.59 -8.45
CA LEU A 11 7.72 -1.17 -9.03
C LEU A 11 7.74 -1.19 -10.56
N LEU A 12 8.84 -0.78 -11.20
CA LEU A 12 9.05 -0.91 -12.64
C LEU A 12 9.07 -2.38 -13.07
N ILE A 13 9.77 -3.24 -12.36
CA ILE A 13 9.83 -4.66 -12.65
C ILE A 13 8.45 -5.32 -12.45
N ILE A 14 7.78 -5.06 -11.34
CA ILE A 14 6.46 -5.65 -11.03
C ILE A 14 5.37 -5.14 -11.98
N GLY A 15 5.43 -3.89 -12.42
CA GLY A 15 4.42 -3.30 -13.29
C GLY A 15 4.69 -3.52 -14.79
N ILE A 16 5.93 -3.40 -15.26
CA ILE A 16 6.27 -3.45 -16.70
C ILE A 16 6.58 -4.86 -17.16
N VAL A 17 7.34 -5.63 -16.38
CA VAL A 17 7.78 -6.97 -16.81
C VAL A 17 6.61 -7.90 -17.11
N PRO A 18 5.53 -8.02 -16.30
CA PRO A 18 4.38 -8.85 -16.65
C PRO A 18 3.68 -8.42 -17.93
N VAL A 19 3.55 -7.12 -18.18
CA VAL A 19 2.94 -6.57 -19.39
C VAL A 19 3.78 -6.89 -20.62
N LEU A 20 5.09 -6.71 -20.54
CA LEU A 20 6.01 -7.07 -21.63
C LEU A 20 6.04 -8.57 -21.90
N VAL A 21 6.04 -9.39 -20.85
CA VAL A 21 5.98 -10.84 -20.96
C VAL A 21 4.65 -11.28 -21.58
N ALA A 22 3.53 -10.73 -21.13
CA ALA A 22 2.21 -11.03 -21.69
C ALA A 22 2.12 -10.66 -23.18
N LEU A 23 2.62 -9.47 -23.58
CA LEU A 23 2.67 -9.03 -24.96
C LEU A 23 3.56 -9.95 -25.82
N LEU A 24 4.73 -10.35 -25.30
CA LEU A 24 5.65 -11.25 -25.98
C LEU A 24 5.01 -12.64 -26.18
N VAL A 25 4.44 -13.20 -25.12
CA VAL A 25 3.78 -14.53 -25.17
C VAL A 25 2.62 -14.50 -26.14
N THR A 26 1.76 -13.47 -26.08
CA THR A 26 0.63 -13.31 -27.01
C THR A 26 1.11 -13.21 -28.46
N SER A 27 2.16 -12.40 -28.73
CA SER A 27 2.74 -12.28 -30.08
C SER A 27 3.28 -13.61 -30.60
N VAL A 28 3.99 -14.36 -29.76
CA VAL A 28 4.54 -15.68 -30.14
C VAL A 28 3.42 -16.69 -30.41
N LEU A 29 2.36 -16.70 -29.57
CA LEU A 29 1.21 -17.58 -29.75
C LEU A 29 0.45 -17.27 -31.03
N VAL A 30 0.20 -15.98 -31.33
CA VAL A 30 -0.47 -15.56 -32.56
C VAL A 30 0.34 -15.97 -33.80
N VAL A 31 1.65 -15.70 -33.81
CA VAL A 31 2.52 -16.08 -34.94
C VAL A 31 2.53 -17.61 -35.13
N ARG A 32 2.63 -18.38 -34.06
CA ARG A 32 2.56 -19.86 -34.13
C ARG A 32 1.22 -20.35 -34.66
N SER A 33 0.11 -19.82 -34.14
CA SER A 33 -1.24 -20.19 -34.57
C SER A 33 -1.47 -19.89 -36.04
N VAL A 34 -1.00 -18.71 -36.53
CA VAL A 34 -1.12 -18.35 -37.95
C VAL A 34 -0.28 -19.25 -38.84
N ASN A 35 0.92 -19.61 -38.43
CA ASN A 35 1.77 -20.52 -39.20
C ASN A 35 1.18 -21.93 -39.26
N SER A 36 0.71 -22.48 -38.15
CA SER A 36 0.09 -23.80 -38.13
C SER A 36 -1.21 -23.86 -38.96
N PHE A 37 -2.03 -22.81 -38.89
CA PHE A 37 -3.24 -22.71 -39.71
C PHE A 37 -2.88 -22.62 -41.22
N SER A 38 -1.87 -21.84 -41.59
CA SER A 38 -1.39 -21.73 -42.96
C SER A 38 -0.85 -23.07 -43.51
N GLU A 39 -0.13 -23.84 -42.68
CA GLU A 39 0.35 -25.18 -43.04
C GLU A 39 -0.80 -26.18 -43.23
N SER A 40 -1.77 -26.19 -42.31
CA SER A 40 -2.95 -27.05 -42.42
C SER A 40 -3.77 -26.76 -43.69
N GLN A 41 -4.00 -25.49 -44.00
CA GLN A 41 -4.69 -25.07 -45.22
C GLN A 41 -3.94 -25.48 -46.50
N ARG A 42 -2.61 -25.42 -46.51
CA ARG A 42 -1.78 -25.88 -47.62
C ARG A 42 -1.89 -27.40 -47.81
N GLN A 43 -1.86 -28.15 -46.72
CA GLN A 43 -2.01 -29.62 -46.78
C GLN A 43 -3.39 -30.02 -47.28
N GLU A 44 -4.46 -29.38 -46.79
CA GLU A 44 -5.82 -29.65 -47.19
C GLU A 44 -6.04 -29.36 -48.68
N LYS A 45 -5.64 -28.20 -49.19
CA LYS A 45 -5.72 -27.87 -50.62
C LYS A 45 -4.93 -28.83 -51.49
N ARG A 46 -3.74 -29.23 -51.01
CA ARG A 46 -2.90 -30.19 -51.70
C ARG A 46 -3.58 -31.58 -51.77
N ALA A 47 -4.20 -32.01 -50.70
CA ALA A 47 -4.95 -33.27 -50.68
C ALA A 47 -6.16 -33.25 -51.66
N GLN A 48 -6.90 -32.12 -51.68
CA GLN A 48 -7.99 -31.92 -52.64
C GLN A 48 -7.52 -31.96 -54.10
N GLN A 49 -6.38 -31.27 -54.40
CA GLN A 49 -5.78 -31.30 -55.73
C GLN A 49 -5.38 -32.74 -56.14
N VAL A 50 -4.81 -33.52 -55.23
CA VAL A 50 -4.43 -34.91 -55.48
C VAL A 50 -5.67 -35.74 -55.91
N VAL A 51 -6.77 -35.65 -55.14
CA VAL A 51 -8.02 -36.40 -55.43
C VAL A 51 -8.62 -36.00 -56.79
N GLU A 52 -8.62 -34.71 -57.10
CA GLU A 52 -9.11 -34.19 -58.37
C GLU A 52 -8.27 -34.73 -59.56
N LEU A 53 -6.94 -34.57 -59.44
CA LEU A 53 -6.00 -35.03 -60.46
C LEU A 53 -6.03 -36.55 -60.67
N GLU A 54 -6.20 -37.35 -59.59
CA GLU A 54 -6.39 -38.82 -59.68
C GLU A 54 -7.60 -39.18 -60.52
N ARG A 55 -8.72 -38.46 -60.34
CA ARG A 55 -9.92 -38.68 -61.14
C ARG A 55 -9.67 -38.37 -62.62
N ILE A 56 -9.04 -37.25 -62.92
CA ILE A 56 -8.77 -36.81 -64.30
C ILE A 56 -7.83 -37.78 -65.00
N VAL A 57 -6.65 -38.07 -64.35
CA VAL A 57 -5.66 -39.02 -64.92
C VAL A 57 -6.27 -40.41 -65.19
N THR A 58 -7.15 -40.84 -64.28
CA THR A 58 -7.83 -42.10 -64.42
C THR A 58 -8.73 -42.08 -65.66
N GLY A 59 -9.52 -41.05 -65.88
CA GLY A 59 -10.35 -40.86 -67.05
C GLY A 59 -9.52 -40.81 -68.36
N LEU A 60 -8.51 -39.95 -68.39
CA LEU A 60 -7.66 -39.78 -69.54
C LEU A 60 -6.87 -41.07 -69.92
N SER A 61 -6.28 -41.75 -68.94
CA SER A 61 -5.53 -43.01 -69.20
C SER A 61 -6.38 -44.12 -69.81
N ARG A 62 -7.67 -44.17 -69.46
CA ARG A 62 -8.61 -45.12 -70.09
C ARG A 62 -8.93 -44.71 -71.53
N VAL A 63 -9.13 -43.42 -71.80
CA VAL A 63 -9.39 -42.93 -73.16
C VAL A 63 -8.21 -43.22 -74.03
N TYR A 64 -6.97 -42.77 -73.66
CA TYR A 64 -5.78 -43.03 -74.43
C TYR A 64 -5.47 -44.53 -74.60
N GLY A 65 -5.66 -45.36 -73.58
CA GLY A 65 -5.49 -46.77 -73.62
C GLY A 65 -6.43 -47.45 -74.65
N ARG A 66 -7.72 -47.08 -74.71
CA ARG A 66 -8.69 -47.53 -75.67
C ARG A 66 -8.37 -47.10 -77.09
N MET A 67 -7.91 -45.84 -77.25
CA MET A 67 -7.49 -45.29 -78.55
C MET A 67 -6.33 -46.08 -79.14
N ILE A 68 -5.30 -46.31 -78.32
CA ILE A 68 -4.15 -47.13 -78.74
C ILE A 68 -4.59 -48.59 -79.07
N GLY A 69 -5.44 -49.14 -78.24
CA GLY A 69 -6.00 -50.45 -78.53
C GLY A 69 -6.71 -50.49 -79.84
N ARG A 70 -7.45 -49.44 -80.27
CA ARG A 70 -8.12 -49.39 -81.61
C ARG A 70 -7.10 -49.16 -82.73
N VAL A 71 -6.06 -48.31 -82.53
CA VAL A 71 -5.01 -48.08 -83.55
C VAL A 71 -4.29 -49.40 -83.84
N VAL A 72 -3.94 -50.13 -82.80
CA VAL A 72 -3.32 -51.48 -82.97
C VAL A 72 -4.22 -52.47 -83.70
N LEU A 73 -5.55 -52.28 -83.70
CA LEU A 73 -6.54 -53.06 -84.40
C LEU A 73 -6.97 -52.48 -85.77
N GLY A 74 -6.26 -51.39 -86.26
CA GLY A 74 -6.50 -50.84 -87.60
C GLY A 74 -7.60 -49.79 -87.72
N GLY A 75 -8.08 -49.16 -86.60
CA GLY A 75 -9.14 -48.14 -86.57
C GLY A 75 -8.62 -46.73 -86.75
N LYS A 76 -9.47 -45.75 -87.21
CA LYS A 76 -9.16 -44.30 -87.26
C LYS A 76 -9.27 -43.64 -85.92
N ASN A 77 -8.40 -42.66 -85.64
CA ASN A 77 -8.36 -41.92 -84.40
C ASN A 77 -8.78 -40.47 -84.58
N ASP A 78 -9.69 -40.02 -83.69
CA ASP A 78 -9.90 -38.61 -83.38
C ASP A 78 -9.20 -38.32 -82.04
N LEU A 79 -8.00 -37.71 -82.11
CA LEU A 79 -7.23 -37.29 -80.94
C LEU A 79 -7.75 -35.95 -80.48
N LEU A 80 -8.02 -35.85 -79.16
CA LEU A 80 -8.18 -34.57 -78.54
C LEU A 80 -6.81 -33.90 -78.49
N ALA A 81 -6.74 -32.64 -78.93
CA ALA A 81 -5.48 -31.91 -78.88
C ALA A 81 -4.98 -31.77 -77.41
N ARG A 82 -3.68 -32.00 -77.21
CA ARG A 82 -3.04 -31.90 -75.92
C ARG A 82 -3.32 -30.55 -75.25
N ALA A 83 -3.23 -29.47 -76.06
CA ALA A 83 -3.43 -28.09 -75.56
C ALA A 83 -4.81 -27.86 -74.96
N ASP A 84 -5.88 -28.50 -75.56
CA ASP A 84 -7.23 -28.38 -74.99
C ASP A 84 -7.38 -29.09 -73.68
N ILE A 85 -6.70 -30.23 -73.50
CA ILE A 85 -6.71 -30.99 -72.25
C ILE A 85 -5.90 -30.24 -71.20
N GLU A 86 -4.71 -29.73 -71.50
CA GLU A 86 -3.88 -28.99 -70.60
C GLU A 86 -4.60 -27.68 -70.10
N ALA A 87 -5.26 -26.97 -71.01
CA ALA A 87 -6.08 -25.79 -70.67
C ALA A 87 -7.31 -26.17 -69.80
N ALA A 88 -7.99 -27.28 -70.11
CA ALA A 88 -9.14 -27.72 -69.31
C ALA A 88 -8.77 -28.21 -67.92
N VAL A 89 -7.55 -28.69 -67.73
CA VAL A 89 -7.05 -29.24 -66.46
C VAL A 89 -6.21 -28.24 -65.69
N ASP A 90 -5.85 -27.12 -66.29
CA ASP A 90 -4.88 -26.16 -65.77
C ASP A 90 -3.60 -26.83 -65.26
N GLY A 91 -3.01 -27.69 -66.20
CA GLY A 91 -1.85 -28.50 -65.87
C GLY A 91 -1.15 -29.05 -67.10
N HIS A 92 -0.02 -29.68 -66.92
CA HIS A 92 0.83 -30.21 -67.99
C HIS A 92 0.67 -31.72 -68.10
N LEU A 93 0.41 -32.21 -69.32
CA LEU A 93 0.24 -33.62 -69.64
C LEU A 93 1.50 -34.22 -70.29
N PHE A 94 2.01 -35.26 -69.67
CA PHE A 94 3.22 -35.95 -70.09
C PHE A 94 3.01 -37.44 -70.25
N VAL A 95 3.89 -38.10 -71.03
CA VAL A 95 3.94 -39.55 -71.11
C VAL A 95 5.35 -40.06 -70.77
N VAL A 96 5.39 -41.11 -69.93
CA VAL A 96 6.61 -41.90 -69.70
C VAL A 96 6.46 -43.24 -70.40
N VAL A 97 7.21 -43.47 -71.45
CA VAL A 97 7.20 -44.74 -72.18
C VAL A 97 7.97 -45.81 -71.38
N THR A 98 7.33 -46.89 -70.97
CA THR A 98 7.88 -47.91 -70.07
C THR A 98 8.32 -49.19 -70.78
N ARG A 99 7.69 -49.48 -71.91
CA ARG A 99 7.99 -50.69 -72.74
C ARG A 99 7.80 -50.36 -74.19
N LEU A 100 8.59 -51.06 -75.10
CA LEU A 100 8.57 -50.91 -76.54
C LEU A 100 9.00 -49.53 -77.08
N PRO A 101 10.28 -49.06 -76.79
CA PRO A 101 10.82 -47.91 -77.48
C PRO A 101 10.84 -48.23 -79.01
N GLY A 102 10.10 -47.45 -79.78
CA GLY A 102 9.98 -47.58 -81.22
C GLY A 102 8.67 -48.02 -81.79
N LEU A 103 7.73 -48.55 -80.94
CA LEU A 103 6.38 -48.99 -81.45
C LEU A 103 5.31 -47.90 -81.25
N ILE A 104 5.52 -46.98 -80.33
CA ILE A 104 4.61 -45.85 -80.08
C ILE A 104 5.49 -44.57 -80.02
N ASP A 105 5.34 -43.73 -81.02
CA ASP A 105 5.90 -42.39 -80.98
C ASP A 105 5.02 -41.52 -80.03
N PRO A 106 5.60 -40.99 -78.96
CA PRO A 106 4.87 -40.06 -78.09
C PRO A 106 4.28 -38.86 -78.83
N ALA A 107 4.92 -38.44 -79.90
CA ALA A 107 4.46 -37.35 -80.75
C ALA A 107 3.19 -37.74 -81.52
N ALA A 108 3.02 -39.02 -81.85
CA ALA A 108 1.80 -39.53 -82.51
C ALA A 108 0.58 -39.54 -81.56
N LEU A 109 0.80 -39.39 -80.24
CA LEU A 109 -0.24 -39.27 -79.25
C LEU A 109 -0.42 -37.81 -78.79
N ASP A 110 0.30 -36.87 -79.44
CA ASP A 110 0.34 -35.45 -78.98
C ASP A 110 0.69 -35.30 -77.51
N LEU A 111 1.58 -36.18 -76.99
CA LEU A 111 2.02 -36.15 -75.59
C LEU A 111 3.52 -35.85 -75.48
N GLU A 112 3.89 -35.04 -74.52
CA GLU A 112 5.29 -34.68 -74.23
C GLU A 112 5.98 -35.79 -73.43
N PRO A 113 7.13 -36.30 -73.87
CA PRO A 113 7.87 -37.31 -73.14
C PRO A 113 8.48 -36.75 -71.83
N LEU A 114 8.17 -37.40 -70.71
CA LEU A 114 8.73 -37.06 -69.40
C LEU A 114 9.84 -38.02 -69.01
N LEU A 115 11.03 -37.49 -68.73
CA LEU A 115 12.14 -38.26 -68.19
C LEU A 115 12.12 -38.18 -66.67
N LEU A 116 11.73 -39.25 -65.99
CA LEU A 116 11.80 -39.37 -64.55
C LEU A 116 13.26 -39.54 -64.09
N ARG A 117 13.60 -38.91 -62.95
CA ARG A 117 14.92 -39.02 -62.32
C ARG A 117 14.96 -40.28 -61.43
N GLY A 118 15.94 -41.12 -61.66
CA GLY A 118 16.15 -42.32 -60.87
C GLY A 118 15.07 -43.38 -61.02
N THR A 119 15.06 -44.35 -60.13
CA THR A 119 14.08 -45.45 -60.13
C THR A 119 12.91 -45.16 -59.19
N LEU A 120 11.67 -45.40 -59.66
CA LEU A 120 10.51 -45.28 -58.81
C LEU A 120 10.51 -46.40 -57.73
N PRO A 121 10.01 -46.11 -56.53
CA PRO A 121 9.88 -47.06 -55.45
C PRO A 121 9.06 -48.28 -55.91
N LYS A 122 9.48 -49.50 -55.52
CA LYS A 122 8.82 -50.77 -55.93
C LYS A 122 7.33 -50.80 -55.63
N GLN A 123 6.92 -50.17 -54.54
CA GLN A 123 5.49 -50.08 -54.16
C GLN A 123 4.68 -49.28 -55.20
N LEU A 124 5.20 -48.18 -55.67
CA LEU A 124 4.56 -47.35 -56.72
C LEU A 124 4.47 -48.09 -58.03
N ILE A 125 5.54 -48.80 -58.42
CA ILE A 125 5.53 -49.67 -59.66
C ILE A 125 4.46 -50.71 -59.55
N GLY A 126 4.29 -51.33 -58.35
CA GLY A 126 3.22 -52.34 -58.16
C GLY A 126 1.80 -51.75 -58.30
N SER A 127 1.59 -50.51 -57.84
CA SER A 127 0.34 -49.75 -57.99
C SER A 127 0.08 -49.36 -59.45
N ILE A 128 1.09 -48.89 -60.16
CA ILE A 128 1.05 -48.51 -61.57
C ILE A 128 0.63 -49.77 -62.44
N ASN A 129 1.23 -50.92 -62.14
CA ASN A 129 0.93 -52.19 -62.86
C ASN A 129 -0.51 -52.69 -62.60
N LYS A 130 -1.11 -52.26 -61.46
CA LYS A 130 -2.52 -52.55 -61.17
C LYS A 130 -3.48 -51.51 -61.76
N GLY A 131 -2.95 -50.50 -62.46
CA GLY A 131 -3.75 -49.40 -63.02
C GLY A 131 -4.28 -48.43 -62.00
N LEU A 132 -3.63 -48.35 -60.82
CA LEU A 132 -3.95 -47.36 -59.77
C LEU A 132 -3.18 -46.04 -60.04
N PRO A 133 -3.81 -44.88 -59.82
CA PRO A 133 -3.13 -43.65 -59.90
C PRO A 133 -2.13 -43.53 -58.70
N VAL A 134 -0.97 -42.94 -58.98
CA VAL A 134 0.08 -42.76 -57.99
C VAL A 134 0.63 -41.34 -58.01
N VAL A 135 0.90 -40.77 -56.87
CA VAL A 135 1.60 -39.50 -56.75
C VAL A 135 3.08 -39.77 -56.95
N ILE A 136 3.68 -39.12 -57.94
CA ILE A 136 5.09 -39.27 -58.22
C ILE A 136 5.92 -38.46 -57.22
N PRO A 137 6.86 -39.08 -56.50
CA PRO A 137 7.69 -38.36 -55.54
C PRO A 137 8.51 -37.25 -56.18
N ARG A 138 8.61 -36.11 -55.53
CA ARG A 138 9.39 -34.93 -56.02
C ARG A 138 10.81 -35.29 -56.42
N ALA A 139 11.45 -36.18 -55.66
CA ALA A 139 12.81 -36.65 -55.97
C ALA A 139 12.96 -37.28 -57.35
N ASN A 140 11.86 -37.84 -57.91
CA ASN A 140 11.84 -38.51 -59.21
C ASN A 140 11.40 -37.56 -60.36
N LEU A 141 11.07 -36.31 -60.05
CA LEU A 141 10.61 -35.34 -61.04
C LEU A 141 11.79 -34.48 -61.55
N PRO A 142 11.73 -34.00 -62.83
CA PRO A 142 12.56 -32.95 -63.30
C PRO A 142 12.49 -31.69 -62.44
N ARG A 143 13.49 -30.79 -62.46
CA ARG A 143 13.52 -29.59 -61.60
C ARG A 143 12.32 -28.68 -61.83
N GLU A 144 11.84 -28.61 -63.06
CA GLU A 144 10.70 -27.76 -63.45
C GLU A 144 9.40 -28.15 -62.80
N LEU A 145 9.19 -29.45 -62.55
CA LEU A 145 7.96 -30.01 -61.96
C LEU A 145 8.06 -30.29 -60.43
N GLN A 146 9.15 -29.94 -59.79
CA GLN A 146 9.34 -30.23 -58.36
C GLN A 146 8.38 -29.43 -57.46
N HIS A 147 7.79 -28.36 -57.96
CA HIS A 147 6.80 -27.55 -57.25
C HIS A 147 5.36 -27.98 -57.52
N ASP A 148 5.17 -28.91 -58.46
CA ASP A 148 3.86 -29.38 -58.87
C ASP A 148 3.39 -30.61 -58.07
N VAL A 149 2.08 -30.81 -58.06
CA VAL A 149 1.48 -32.11 -57.72
C VAL A 149 1.45 -32.91 -59.00
N VAL A 150 2.18 -34.02 -59.04
CA VAL A 150 2.31 -34.84 -60.24
C VAL A 150 1.77 -36.22 -59.95
N ILE A 151 0.76 -36.66 -60.74
CA ILE A 151 0.11 -37.93 -60.62
C ILE A 151 0.29 -38.72 -61.93
N GLY A 152 0.68 -39.99 -61.82
CA GLY A 152 0.83 -40.89 -62.92
C GLY A 152 -0.11 -42.09 -62.80
N ARG A 153 -0.59 -42.58 -63.95
CA ARG A 153 -1.33 -43.84 -64.07
C ARG A 153 -0.91 -44.60 -65.30
N GLY A 154 -0.80 -45.93 -65.15
CA GLY A 154 -0.47 -46.80 -66.26
C GLY A 154 -1.52 -46.79 -67.35
N MET A 155 -1.11 -46.75 -68.64
CA MET A 155 -1.95 -46.90 -69.79
C MET A 155 -1.88 -48.37 -70.28
N PHE A 156 -3.01 -48.95 -70.56
CA PHE A 156 -3.17 -50.34 -70.98
C PHE A 156 -3.81 -50.37 -72.35
N ALA A 157 -3.20 -51.09 -73.32
CA ALA A 157 -3.73 -51.23 -74.65
C ALA A 157 -4.81 -52.32 -74.69
N THR A 158 -5.98 -52.03 -74.09
CA THR A 158 -7.12 -52.92 -74.02
C THR A 158 -8.41 -52.25 -74.52
N THR A 159 -9.44 -52.94 -74.82
CA THR A 159 -10.73 -52.38 -75.27
C THR A 159 -11.40 -51.53 -74.20
N THR A 160 -11.07 -51.72 -72.96
CA THR A 160 -11.57 -50.95 -71.81
C THR A 160 -10.57 -49.86 -71.30
N GLY A 161 -9.29 -49.92 -71.72
CA GLY A 161 -8.21 -49.11 -71.26
C GLY A 161 -7.82 -49.41 -69.78
N ASP A 162 -8.30 -50.52 -69.21
CA ASP A 162 -7.99 -50.95 -67.85
C ASP A 162 -7.10 -52.22 -67.85
N PRO A 163 -6.43 -52.54 -66.74
CA PRO A 163 -5.48 -53.64 -66.66
C PRO A 163 -6.21 -55.01 -66.86
N ALA A 164 -5.90 -55.71 -67.96
CA ALA A 164 -6.35 -57.04 -68.21
C ALA A 164 -5.25 -58.09 -67.99
N GLY A 165 -4.57 -58.01 -66.84
CA GLY A 165 -3.48 -58.91 -66.45
C GLY A 165 -2.12 -58.62 -67.07
N GLY A 166 -1.98 -57.57 -67.88
CA GLY A 166 -0.74 -57.12 -68.52
C GLY A 166 -0.07 -55.97 -67.83
N ALA A 167 1.27 -55.72 -68.11
CA ALA A 167 1.94 -54.57 -67.67
C ALA A 167 1.61 -53.36 -68.56
N PRO A 168 1.52 -52.09 -68.00
CA PRO A 168 1.22 -50.94 -68.82
C PRO A 168 2.33 -50.67 -69.82
N PHE A 169 1.94 -50.22 -71.02
CA PHE A 169 2.93 -49.84 -72.06
C PHE A 169 3.51 -48.47 -71.86
N ALA A 170 2.79 -47.58 -71.19
CA ALA A 170 3.26 -46.24 -70.85
C ALA A 170 2.57 -45.78 -69.58
N LEU A 171 3.11 -44.73 -68.98
CA LEU A 171 2.58 -44.02 -67.83
C LEU A 171 2.09 -42.67 -68.27
N LEU A 172 0.80 -42.39 -68.20
CA LEU A 172 0.28 -41.05 -68.36
C LEU A 172 0.51 -40.25 -67.08
N VAL A 173 1.10 -39.05 -67.18
CA VAL A 173 1.44 -38.22 -66.05
C VAL A 173 0.81 -36.84 -66.22
N LEU A 174 0.16 -36.39 -65.21
CA LEU A 174 -0.45 -35.07 -65.14
C LEU A 174 0.19 -34.27 -64.01
N GLY A 175 0.78 -33.12 -64.30
CA GLY A 175 1.32 -32.21 -63.35
C GLY A 175 0.49 -30.93 -63.25
N ARG A 176 0.24 -30.46 -62.06
CA ARG A 176 -0.44 -29.19 -61.80
C ARG A 176 0.32 -28.41 -60.76
N PRO A 177 0.56 -27.09 -60.99
CA PRO A 177 1.22 -26.26 -60.00
C PRO A 177 0.42 -26.25 -58.69
N VAL A 178 1.14 -26.31 -57.56
CA VAL A 178 0.51 -26.18 -56.26
C VAL A 178 -0.02 -24.75 -56.11
N ALA A 179 -1.35 -24.61 -55.97
CA ALA A 179 -1.95 -23.29 -55.79
C ALA A 179 -1.29 -22.56 -54.64
N GLU A 180 -0.71 -21.40 -54.94
CA GLU A 180 -0.11 -20.57 -53.91
C GLU A 180 -1.15 -20.09 -52.90
N VAL A 181 -1.09 -20.66 -51.72
CA VAL A 181 -1.86 -20.14 -50.58
C VAL A 181 -1.13 -18.90 -50.08
N VAL A 182 -1.64 -17.73 -50.42
CA VAL A 182 -1.10 -16.47 -49.91
C VAL A 182 -1.16 -16.54 -48.37
N SER A 183 0.00 -16.72 -47.76
CA SER A 183 0.08 -16.82 -46.31
C SER A 183 -0.17 -15.42 -45.68
N PRO A 184 -1.23 -15.27 -44.86
CA PRO A 184 -1.49 -14.02 -44.17
C PRO A 184 -0.43 -13.69 -43.10
N ALA A 185 0.48 -14.63 -42.83
CA ALA A 185 1.51 -14.49 -41.79
C ALA A 185 2.39 -13.25 -41.97
N GLY A 186 2.69 -12.86 -43.20
CA GLY A 186 3.48 -11.64 -43.48
C GLY A 186 2.72 -10.35 -43.19
N ALA A 187 1.41 -10.32 -43.42
CA ALA A 187 0.57 -9.17 -43.10
C ALA A 187 0.38 -9.04 -41.59
N ILE A 188 0.09 -10.17 -40.92
CA ILE A 188 -0.07 -10.22 -39.45
C ILE A 188 1.23 -9.81 -38.74
N ARG A 189 2.39 -10.31 -39.19
CA ARG A 189 3.68 -9.91 -38.61
C ARG A 189 3.94 -8.42 -38.77
N ARG A 190 3.63 -7.80 -39.92
CA ARG A 190 3.75 -6.37 -40.15
C ARG A 190 2.83 -5.53 -39.25
N ALA A 191 1.67 -6.03 -38.87
CA ALA A 191 0.75 -5.36 -37.95
C ALA A 191 1.15 -5.56 -36.47
N LEU A 192 1.72 -6.71 -36.09
CA LEU A 192 2.11 -7.01 -34.72
C LEU A 192 3.32 -6.19 -34.22
N ILE A 193 4.31 -5.94 -35.09
CA ILE A 193 5.51 -5.18 -34.71
C ILE A 193 5.17 -3.78 -34.21
N PRO A 194 4.39 -2.93 -34.91
CA PRO A 194 4.03 -1.60 -34.41
C PRO A 194 3.11 -1.68 -33.19
N ALA A 195 2.19 -2.63 -33.11
CA ALA A 195 1.33 -2.81 -31.95
C ALA A 195 2.15 -3.12 -30.67
N PHE A 196 3.16 -3.97 -30.78
CA PHE A 196 4.08 -4.28 -29.69
C PHE A 196 4.93 -3.06 -29.30
N ALA A 197 5.45 -2.31 -30.28
CA ALA A 197 6.22 -1.09 -30.03
C ALA A 197 5.40 -0.03 -29.32
N ILE A 198 4.14 0.20 -29.73
CA ILE A 198 3.22 1.15 -29.09
C ILE A 198 2.88 0.69 -27.66
N GLY A 199 2.55 -0.60 -27.47
CA GLY A 199 2.25 -1.14 -26.13
C GLY A 199 3.43 -0.99 -25.17
N THR A 200 4.64 -1.24 -25.63
CA THR A 200 5.87 -1.04 -24.85
C THR A 200 6.10 0.43 -24.50
N ALA A 201 5.93 1.33 -25.47
CA ALA A 201 6.06 2.77 -25.23
C ALA A 201 5.05 3.28 -24.20
N VAL A 202 3.78 2.88 -24.30
CA VAL A 202 2.72 3.21 -23.32
C VAL A 202 3.07 2.68 -21.93
N ALA A 203 3.53 1.44 -21.82
CA ALA A 203 3.93 0.86 -20.54
C ALA A 203 5.09 1.63 -19.88
N ILE A 204 6.09 2.02 -20.65
CA ILE A 204 7.22 2.83 -20.18
C ILE A 204 6.74 4.20 -19.70
N ILE A 205 5.90 4.89 -20.49
CA ILE A 205 5.34 6.20 -20.13
C ILE A 205 4.54 6.10 -18.82
N LEU A 206 3.67 5.11 -18.71
CA LEU A 206 2.86 4.90 -17.51
C LEU A 206 3.72 4.63 -16.28
N ALA A 207 4.75 3.83 -16.39
CA ALA A 207 5.70 3.55 -15.31
C ALA A 207 6.49 4.80 -14.88
N LEU A 208 6.90 5.63 -15.83
CA LEU A 208 7.55 6.91 -15.53
C LEU A 208 6.59 7.86 -14.81
N LEU A 209 5.35 7.96 -15.27
CA LEU A 209 4.31 8.78 -14.62
C LEU A 209 4.02 8.32 -13.18
N LEU A 210 3.87 7.01 -12.95
CA LEU A 210 3.71 6.45 -11.62
C LEU A 210 4.93 6.75 -10.72
N GLY A 211 6.13 6.60 -11.27
CA GLY A 211 7.38 6.92 -10.56
C GLY A 211 7.45 8.38 -10.12
N LEU A 212 7.00 9.30 -10.98
CA LEU A 212 7.00 10.74 -10.69
C LEU A 212 5.87 11.14 -9.74
N ARG A 213 4.67 10.59 -9.91
CA ARG A 213 3.47 10.99 -9.16
C ARG A 213 3.34 10.30 -7.79
N LEU A 214 3.81 9.07 -7.64
CA LEU A 214 3.68 8.29 -6.40
C LEU A 214 5.02 8.08 -5.68
N VAL A 215 6.04 7.57 -6.37
CA VAL A 215 7.28 7.15 -5.71
C VAL A 215 8.10 8.33 -5.18
N ARG A 216 8.19 9.42 -5.96
CA ARG A 216 8.97 10.61 -5.53
C ARG A 216 8.38 11.29 -4.30
N PRO A 217 7.07 11.59 -4.22
CA PRO A 217 6.46 12.19 -3.02
C PRO A 217 6.61 11.31 -1.79
N LEU A 218 6.34 10.01 -1.89
CA LEU A 218 6.51 9.07 -0.77
C LEU A 218 7.94 9.00 -0.24
N ARG A 219 8.95 9.08 -1.12
CA ARG A 219 10.35 9.16 -0.71
C ARG A 219 10.69 10.45 0.00
N ARG A 220 10.12 11.58 -0.45
CA ARG A 220 10.28 12.87 0.22
C ARG A 220 9.67 12.83 1.61
N LEU A 221 8.45 12.28 1.75
CA LEU A 221 7.82 12.11 3.06
C LEU A 221 8.64 11.21 4.00
N ALA A 222 9.16 10.07 3.49
CA ALA A 222 10.04 9.20 4.28
C ALA A 222 11.39 9.85 4.64
N ALA A 223 11.90 10.76 3.83
CA ALA A 223 13.08 11.55 4.14
C ALA A 223 12.77 12.61 5.20
N ALA A 224 11.63 13.29 5.07
CA ALA A 224 11.10 14.25 6.04
C ALA A 224 10.92 13.61 7.42
N ALA A 225 10.28 12.44 7.48
CA ALA A 225 10.09 11.70 8.73
C ALA A 225 11.42 11.35 9.42
N ARG A 226 12.45 11.00 8.64
CA ARG A 226 13.79 10.74 9.19
C ARG A 226 14.51 12.01 9.64
N ALA A 227 14.28 13.14 8.97
CA ALA A 227 14.83 14.44 9.37
C ALA A 227 14.21 14.89 10.69
N VAL A 228 12.88 14.85 10.84
CA VAL A 228 12.18 15.15 12.09
C VAL A 228 12.64 14.23 13.24
N ALA A 229 12.85 12.93 12.95
CA ALA A 229 13.37 11.99 13.96
C ALA A 229 14.81 12.33 14.44
N ARG A 230 15.61 13.04 13.63
CA ARG A 230 16.93 13.56 14.03
C ARG A 230 16.88 14.93 14.72
N GLY A 231 15.70 15.54 14.78
CA GLY A 231 15.52 16.85 15.39
C GLY A 231 15.50 18.03 14.41
N ASP A 232 15.47 17.78 13.10
CA ASP A 232 15.30 18.84 12.10
C ASP A 232 13.83 19.27 12.10
N GLU A 233 13.54 20.53 12.41
CA GLU A 233 12.17 21.02 12.56
C GLU A 233 11.61 21.61 11.26
N ASP A 234 12.48 22.12 10.38
CA ASP A 234 12.07 22.78 9.12
C ASP A 234 12.27 21.84 7.92
N VAL A 235 11.31 20.97 7.68
CA VAL A 235 11.32 20.05 6.54
C VAL A 235 10.21 20.39 5.57
N PRO A 236 10.49 21.07 4.44
CA PRO A 236 9.47 21.51 3.51
C PRO A 236 8.78 20.32 2.82
N LEU A 237 7.48 20.20 3.03
CA LEU A 237 6.61 19.26 2.34
C LEU A 237 5.67 20.01 1.38
N ASN A 238 5.33 19.38 0.27
CA ASN A 238 4.36 19.94 -0.66
C ASN A 238 2.93 19.64 -0.19
N THR A 239 2.33 20.57 0.53
CA THR A 239 0.96 20.47 1.09
C THR A 239 -0.11 20.98 0.14
N THR A 240 0.24 21.58 -1.01
CA THR A 240 -0.70 22.16 -1.98
C THR A 240 -1.41 21.11 -2.85
N ARG A 241 -1.02 19.83 -2.78
CA ARG A 241 -1.67 18.76 -3.53
C ARG A 241 -3.07 18.48 -2.98
N ALA A 242 -4.02 18.27 -3.91
CA ALA A 242 -5.42 17.95 -3.57
C ALA A 242 -5.73 16.45 -3.52
N ASP A 243 -4.72 15.58 -3.69
CA ASP A 243 -4.85 14.12 -3.67
C ASP A 243 -4.57 13.53 -2.27
N GLU A 244 -4.64 12.20 -2.16
CA GLU A 244 -4.40 11.45 -0.91
C GLU A 244 -2.98 11.69 -0.36
N ILE A 245 -1.99 11.89 -1.23
CA ILE A 245 -0.62 12.22 -0.84
C ILE A 245 -0.55 13.60 -0.21
N GLY A 246 -1.32 14.56 -0.75
CA GLY A 246 -1.45 15.89 -0.15
C GLY A 246 -2.13 15.84 1.23
N MET A 247 -3.12 14.97 1.41
CA MET A 247 -3.75 14.74 2.73
C MET A 247 -2.73 14.21 3.76
N VAL A 248 -1.93 13.20 3.38
CA VAL A 248 -0.88 12.65 4.25
C VAL A 248 0.19 13.69 4.57
N ASN A 249 0.59 14.52 3.60
CA ASN A 249 1.56 15.60 3.84
C ASN A 249 1.04 16.62 4.85
N ARG A 250 -0.24 17.05 4.75
CA ARG A 250 -0.86 17.97 5.73
C ARG A 250 -0.95 17.35 7.12
N ALA A 251 -1.40 16.10 7.21
CA ALA A 251 -1.45 15.39 8.50
C ALA A 251 -0.06 15.23 9.15
N PHE A 252 0.97 15.02 8.33
CA PHE A 252 2.34 14.96 8.80
C PHE A 252 2.83 16.33 9.26
N GLU A 253 2.52 17.43 8.55
CA GLU A 253 2.85 18.80 8.93
C GLU A 253 2.19 19.16 10.27
N ASP A 254 0.88 18.89 10.42
CA ASP A 254 0.17 19.10 11.69
C ASP A 254 0.84 18.34 12.87
N MET A 255 1.27 17.11 12.61
CA MET A 255 1.99 16.31 13.60
C MET A 255 3.34 16.92 13.96
N THR A 256 4.11 17.40 12.98
CA THR A 256 5.42 18.02 13.24
C THR A 256 5.29 19.33 14.00
N VAL A 257 4.30 20.16 13.69
CA VAL A 257 4.00 21.40 14.44
C VAL A 257 3.68 21.08 15.91
N ARG A 258 2.77 20.12 16.15
CA ARG A 258 2.43 19.71 17.53
C ARG A 258 3.63 19.14 18.29
N LEU A 259 4.50 18.39 17.58
CA LEU A 259 5.71 17.85 18.20
C LEU A 259 6.70 18.96 18.58
N ALA A 260 6.87 19.98 17.73
CA ALA A 260 7.70 21.14 18.01
C ALA A 260 7.15 21.93 19.22
N GLU A 261 5.84 22.23 19.24
CA GLU A 261 5.17 22.90 20.36
C GLU A 261 5.33 22.12 21.68
N ALA A 262 5.21 20.79 21.64
CA ALA A 262 5.39 19.94 22.81
C ALA A 262 6.84 19.98 23.32
N ARG A 263 7.84 19.94 22.42
CA ARG A 263 9.28 20.05 22.77
C ARG A 263 9.63 21.42 23.35
N ASP A 264 9.10 22.49 22.78
CA ASP A 264 9.33 23.82 23.29
C ASP A 264 8.72 24.00 24.67
N THR A 265 7.52 23.47 24.88
CA THR A 265 6.88 23.47 26.21
C THR A 265 7.72 22.70 27.23
N GLU A 266 8.26 21.54 26.86
CA GLU A 266 9.14 20.74 27.72
C GLU A 266 10.45 21.48 28.04
N ARG A 267 11.10 22.10 27.04
CA ARG A 267 12.32 22.89 27.22
C ARG A 267 12.08 24.06 28.19
N LEU A 268 10.99 24.81 27.98
CA LEU A 268 10.63 25.93 28.86
C LEU A 268 10.34 25.43 30.28
N PHE A 269 9.69 24.29 30.44
CA PHE A 269 9.46 23.64 31.72
C PHE A 269 10.78 23.32 32.42
N LEU A 270 11.71 22.63 31.75
CA LEU A 270 13.02 22.27 32.32
C LEU A 270 13.87 23.49 32.69
N MET A 271 13.83 24.57 31.88
CA MET A 271 14.49 25.81 32.18
C MET A 271 13.92 26.47 33.46
N ARG A 272 12.59 26.49 33.59
CA ARG A 272 11.92 27.04 34.80
C ARG A 272 12.22 26.19 36.04
N VAL A 273 12.17 24.87 35.94
CA VAL A 273 12.58 23.96 37.04
C VAL A 273 14.00 24.32 37.50
N SER A 274 14.94 24.44 36.58
CA SER A 274 16.34 24.74 36.90
C SER A 274 16.48 26.10 37.60
N HIS A 275 15.69 27.08 37.16
CA HIS A 275 15.70 28.42 37.78
C HIS A 275 15.11 28.41 39.19
N GLU A 276 13.93 27.76 39.36
CA GLU A 276 13.23 27.69 40.66
C GLU A 276 13.97 26.84 41.69
N LEU A 277 14.79 25.87 41.30
CA LEU A 277 15.68 25.13 42.18
C LEU A 277 16.94 25.94 42.57
N ARG A 278 17.50 26.74 41.63
CA ARG A 278 18.74 27.49 41.86
C ARG A 278 18.55 28.60 42.86
N THR A 279 17.42 29.29 42.83
CA THR A 279 17.14 30.45 43.72
C THR A 279 17.22 30.08 45.20
N PRO A 280 16.44 29.09 45.74
CA PRO A 280 16.51 28.69 47.12
C PRO A 280 17.88 28.12 47.52
N LEU A 281 18.50 27.36 46.62
CA LEU A 281 19.82 26.80 46.85
C LEU A 281 20.88 27.89 47.03
N THR A 282 20.81 28.96 46.21
CA THR A 282 21.71 30.11 46.33
C THR A 282 21.44 30.86 47.62
N ALA A 283 20.18 31.04 48.01
CA ALA A 283 19.83 31.69 49.29
C ALA A 283 20.38 30.90 50.48
N ILE A 284 20.17 29.58 50.52
CA ILE A 284 20.73 28.71 51.56
C ILE A 284 22.24 28.84 51.61
N ARG A 285 22.91 28.71 50.45
CA ARG A 285 24.37 28.84 50.36
C ARG A 285 24.89 30.18 50.90
N ASN A 286 24.28 31.28 50.47
CA ASN A 286 24.71 32.61 50.95
C ASN A 286 24.60 32.76 52.49
N GLN A 287 23.50 32.22 53.08
CA GLN A 287 23.36 32.24 54.55
C GLN A 287 24.38 31.34 55.22
N VAL A 288 24.68 30.17 54.66
CA VAL A 288 25.73 29.27 55.18
C VAL A 288 27.12 29.92 55.07
N ASP A 289 27.45 30.51 53.91
CA ASP A 289 28.74 31.19 53.69
C ASP A 289 28.87 32.34 54.67
N ALA A 290 27.81 33.14 54.91
CA ALA A 290 27.81 34.26 55.87
C ALA A 290 27.97 33.76 57.34
N LEU A 291 27.39 32.60 57.69
CA LEU A 291 27.60 32.00 59.02
C LEU A 291 29.07 31.51 59.22
N VAL A 292 29.63 30.89 58.15
CA VAL A 292 31.03 30.39 58.16
C VAL A 292 32.02 31.52 58.24
N ASP A 293 31.77 32.65 57.53
CA ASP A 293 32.64 33.83 57.51
C ASP A 293 32.48 34.66 58.77
N GLY A 294 31.61 34.30 59.71
CA GLY A 294 31.40 35.00 60.96
C GLY A 294 30.79 36.40 60.80
N ILE A 295 30.01 36.63 59.75
CA ILE A 295 29.38 37.95 59.47
C ILE A 295 28.27 38.25 60.49
N PHE A 296 27.68 37.23 61.15
CA PHE A 296 26.66 37.40 62.17
C PHE A 296 27.28 37.43 63.57
N ASP A 297 27.38 38.58 64.15
CA ASP A 297 28.07 38.82 65.41
C ASP A 297 27.26 38.46 66.67
N ASP A 298 25.96 38.37 66.58
CA ASP A 298 25.05 38.07 67.70
C ASP A 298 24.22 36.82 67.52
N ASP A 299 23.70 36.25 68.59
CA ASP A 299 22.91 35.03 68.58
C ASP A 299 21.53 35.22 67.90
N ALA A 300 21.00 36.47 67.88
CA ALA A 300 19.72 36.74 67.23
C ALA A 300 19.86 36.69 65.69
N SER A 301 20.97 37.31 65.16
CA SER A 301 21.28 37.25 63.73
C SER A 301 21.59 35.86 63.28
N ARG A 302 22.32 35.05 64.09
CA ARG A 302 22.57 33.61 63.79
C ARG A 302 21.26 32.79 63.77
N SER A 303 20.38 33.05 64.78
CA SER A 303 19.07 32.39 64.79
C SER A 303 18.21 32.73 63.55
N THR A 304 18.23 33.99 63.14
CA THR A 304 17.52 34.41 61.92
C THR A 304 18.07 33.71 60.65
N ALA A 305 19.42 33.59 60.53
CA ALA A 305 20.03 32.88 59.44
C ALA A 305 19.63 31.35 59.42
N TYR A 306 19.65 30.70 60.57
CA TYR A 306 19.19 29.31 60.68
C TYR A 306 17.69 29.15 60.34
N ALA A 307 16.83 30.08 60.77
CA ALA A 307 15.43 30.10 60.42
C ALA A 307 15.25 30.27 58.89
N ALA A 308 16.01 31.15 58.24
CA ALA A 308 15.97 31.34 56.81
C ALA A 308 16.42 30.08 56.03
N ILE A 309 17.52 29.43 56.47
CA ILE A 309 17.99 28.18 55.87
C ILE A 309 16.90 27.09 56.01
N THR A 310 16.28 26.97 57.17
CA THR A 310 15.23 25.98 57.45
C THR A 310 13.99 26.23 56.58
N ALA A 311 13.55 27.49 56.47
CA ALA A 311 12.42 27.86 55.63
C ALA A 311 12.66 27.57 54.13
N GLU A 312 13.88 27.90 53.64
CA GLU A 312 14.21 27.68 52.24
C GLU A 312 14.43 26.22 51.93
N SER A 313 14.97 25.41 52.84
CA SER A 313 15.06 23.97 52.73
C SER A 313 13.66 23.32 52.67
N ALA A 314 12.73 23.77 53.51
CA ALA A 314 11.33 23.30 53.49
C ALA A 314 10.62 23.69 52.17
N ARG A 315 10.91 24.88 51.64
CA ARG A 315 10.41 25.34 50.34
C ARG A 315 10.94 24.45 49.20
N LEU A 316 12.24 24.14 49.21
CA LEU A 316 12.88 23.26 48.21
C LEU A 316 12.31 21.86 48.25
N ASN A 317 12.10 21.27 49.43
CA ASN A 317 11.48 19.95 49.56
C ASN A 317 10.05 19.92 48.99
N ARG A 318 9.26 20.96 49.25
CA ARG A 318 7.91 21.10 48.68
C ARG A 318 7.97 21.18 47.14
N LEU A 319 8.89 22.01 46.59
CA LEU A 319 9.08 22.16 45.15
C LEU A 319 9.42 20.81 44.48
N VAL A 320 10.35 20.06 45.10
CA VAL A 320 10.72 18.72 44.58
C VAL A 320 9.54 17.74 44.64
N GLY A 321 8.77 17.75 45.73
CA GLY A 321 7.54 16.95 45.88
C GLY A 321 6.51 17.29 44.79
N ASP A 322 6.19 18.57 44.66
CA ASP A 322 5.25 19.09 43.65
C ASP A 322 5.70 18.70 42.22
N LEU A 323 7.00 18.75 41.93
CA LEU A 323 7.57 18.38 40.63
C LEU A 323 7.42 16.88 40.34
N LEU A 324 7.71 16.04 41.35
CA LEU A 324 7.56 14.58 41.23
C LEU A 324 6.09 14.21 41.02
N ASP A 325 5.17 14.85 41.73
CA ASP A 325 3.73 14.62 41.53
C ASP A 325 3.28 15.02 40.13
N LEU A 326 3.69 16.20 39.65
CA LEU A 326 3.35 16.64 38.30
C LEU A 326 3.95 15.72 37.23
N ALA A 327 5.18 15.25 37.40
CA ALA A 327 5.81 14.32 36.48
C ALA A 327 5.09 12.95 36.43
N ARG A 328 4.65 12.45 37.59
CA ARG A 328 3.87 11.22 37.68
C ARG A 328 2.51 11.37 36.99
N LEU A 329 1.82 12.48 37.19
CA LEU A 329 0.53 12.81 36.56
C LEU A 329 0.65 12.86 35.04
N GLN A 330 1.65 13.56 34.50
CA GLN A 330 1.88 13.66 33.05
C GLN A 330 2.24 12.31 32.40
N ALA A 331 2.94 11.44 33.13
CA ALA A 331 3.25 10.09 32.64
C ALA A 331 2.06 9.13 32.62
N LYS A 332 0.87 9.55 33.05
CA LYS A 332 -0.34 8.69 33.22
C LYS A 332 -0.04 7.39 34.00
N ARG A 333 0.96 7.42 34.87
CA ARG A 333 1.38 6.27 35.70
C ARG A 333 0.85 6.38 37.13
N PHE A 334 -0.27 7.06 37.29
CA PHE A 334 -0.93 7.21 38.58
C PHE A 334 -1.92 6.05 38.78
N GLY A 335 -1.64 5.15 39.73
CA GLY A 335 -2.64 4.26 40.29
C GLY A 335 -3.56 5.10 41.15
N MET A 336 -4.87 5.16 40.88
CA MET A 336 -5.88 5.73 41.74
C MET A 336 -6.33 4.66 42.73
N GLU A 337 -6.29 4.97 44.02
CA GLU A 337 -6.86 4.13 45.04
C GLU A 337 -8.34 4.48 45.17
N ALA A 338 -9.20 3.47 45.14
CA ALA A 338 -10.64 3.66 45.23
C ALA A 338 -11.13 3.17 46.59
N ASP A 339 -10.98 4.02 47.57
CA ASP A 339 -11.39 3.75 48.95
C ASP A 339 -12.65 4.50 49.33
N GLU A 340 -13.28 4.11 50.47
CA GLU A 340 -14.36 4.87 51.10
C GLU A 340 -13.82 6.15 51.71
N VAL A 341 -14.27 7.31 51.20
CA VAL A 341 -13.86 8.63 51.65
C VAL A 341 -15.02 9.36 52.29
N ASP A 342 -14.88 9.69 53.58
CA ASP A 342 -15.75 10.65 54.25
C ASP A 342 -15.26 12.07 53.97
N LEU A 343 -15.99 12.74 53.07
CA LEU A 343 -15.62 14.10 52.63
C LEU A 343 -15.70 15.12 53.77
N ASN A 344 -16.59 14.94 54.76
CA ASN A 344 -16.66 15.87 55.89
C ASN A 344 -15.41 15.79 56.73
N VAL A 345 -14.92 14.56 57.01
CA VAL A 345 -13.67 14.35 57.77
C VAL A 345 -12.48 14.90 56.98
N LEU A 346 -12.44 14.65 55.69
CA LEU A 346 -11.35 15.13 54.83
C LEU A 346 -11.28 16.66 54.76
N LEU A 347 -12.42 17.33 54.57
CA LEU A 347 -12.47 18.79 54.50
C LEU A 347 -12.15 19.44 55.87
N ASP A 348 -12.60 18.84 56.96
CA ASP A 348 -12.23 19.27 58.30
C ASP A 348 -10.71 19.13 58.56
N GLN A 349 -10.12 18.03 58.12
CA GLN A 349 -8.68 17.78 58.17
C GLN A 349 -7.90 18.87 57.41
N VAL A 350 -8.34 19.28 56.20
CA VAL A 350 -7.72 20.34 55.44
C VAL A 350 -7.81 21.67 56.18
N VAL A 351 -9.00 22.05 56.65
CA VAL A 351 -9.21 23.33 57.36
C VAL A 351 -8.40 23.38 58.63
N THR A 352 -8.40 22.33 59.43
CA THR A 352 -7.63 22.23 60.66
C THR A 352 -6.13 22.26 60.42
N GLY A 353 -5.66 21.50 59.40
CA GLY A 353 -4.25 21.41 59.04
C GLY A 353 -3.66 22.73 58.55
N GLN A 354 -4.46 23.57 57.89
CA GLN A 354 -4.03 24.93 57.42
C GLN A 354 -4.32 26.05 58.45
N GLY A 355 -4.98 25.72 59.52
CA GLY A 355 -5.39 26.69 60.55
C GLY A 355 -4.24 27.37 61.26
N GLY A 356 -3.02 26.80 61.24
CA GLY A 356 -1.80 27.45 61.76
C GLY A 356 -1.42 28.65 60.94
N ASP A 357 -1.15 28.44 59.65
CA ASP A 357 -0.74 29.49 58.73
C ASP A 357 -1.78 30.61 58.60
N ALA A 358 -3.04 30.28 58.70
CA ALA A 358 -4.14 31.26 58.70
C ALA A 358 -4.15 32.14 59.96
N ARG A 359 -3.95 31.52 61.14
CA ARG A 359 -3.93 32.24 62.43
C ARG A 359 -2.79 33.21 62.53
N ASP A 360 -1.64 32.89 62.01
CA ASP A 360 -0.46 33.79 62.00
C ASP A 360 -0.74 35.11 61.22
N ARG A 361 -1.83 35.10 60.38
CA ARG A 361 -2.30 36.27 59.62
C ARG A 361 -3.68 36.77 59.97
N ASP A 362 -4.22 36.32 61.10
CA ASP A 362 -5.60 36.62 61.55
C ASP A 362 -6.71 36.25 60.52
N ILE A 363 -6.44 35.31 59.62
CA ILE A 363 -7.40 34.88 58.62
C ILE A 363 -8.37 33.84 59.19
N VAL A 364 -9.67 34.07 59.00
CA VAL A 364 -10.72 33.16 59.48
C VAL A 364 -11.01 32.12 58.35
N ILE A 365 -10.76 30.86 58.62
CA ILE A 365 -11.20 29.75 57.73
C ILE A 365 -12.44 29.12 58.30
N SER A 366 -13.49 29.01 57.52
CA SER A 366 -14.75 28.35 57.87
C SER A 366 -15.09 27.21 56.93
N LEU A 367 -15.60 26.08 57.49
CA LEU A 367 -16.15 24.98 56.75
C LEU A 367 -17.67 25.09 56.73
N GLN A 368 -18.26 25.19 55.54
CA GLN A 368 -19.72 25.20 55.32
C GLN A 368 -20.09 23.96 54.49
N ALA A 369 -20.06 22.80 55.13
CA ALA A 369 -20.46 21.54 54.49
C ALA A 369 -21.74 21.02 55.17
N GLY A 370 -22.73 20.69 54.37
CA GLY A 370 -23.89 19.91 54.86
C GLY A 370 -23.49 18.45 55.10
N ALA A 371 -24.47 17.59 55.36
CA ALA A 371 -24.21 16.16 55.41
C ALA A 371 -23.83 15.63 54.02
N LEU A 372 -22.53 15.37 53.79
CA LEU A 372 -22.02 14.80 52.56
C LEU A 372 -22.06 13.26 52.63
N PRO A 373 -22.34 12.56 51.53
CA PRO A 373 -22.26 11.11 51.49
C PRO A 373 -20.81 10.63 51.56
N VAL A 374 -20.57 9.45 52.08
CA VAL A 374 -19.33 8.72 51.89
C VAL A 374 -19.24 8.34 50.40
N ILE A 375 -18.13 8.67 49.76
CA ILE A 375 -17.91 8.41 48.33
C ILE A 375 -16.80 7.38 48.13
N ILE A 376 -16.81 6.74 46.98
CA ILE A 376 -15.67 5.91 46.55
C ILE A 376 -14.74 6.78 45.73
N GLY A 377 -13.50 6.90 46.17
CA GLY A 377 -12.48 7.73 45.48
C GLY A 377 -11.12 7.67 46.16
N ASP A 378 -10.18 8.46 45.65
CA ASP A 378 -8.84 8.61 46.23
C ASP A 378 -8.82 9.82 47.20
N GLY A 379 -8.94 9.51 48.49
CA GLY A 379 -9.02 10.52 49.56
C GLY A 379 -7.75 11.39 49.62
N ASP A 380 -6.56 10.78 49.44
CA ASP A 380 -5.28 11.53 49.49
C ASP A 380 -5.18 12.56 48.36
N ARG A 381 -5.73 12.22 47.18
CA ARG A 381 -5.75 13.14 46.05
C ARG A 381 -6.77 14.26 46.21
N ILE A 382 -7.95 13.95 46.74
CA ILE A 382 -8.94 14.98 47.06
C ILE A 382 -8.37 15.93 48.13
N LEU A 383 -7.75 15.39 49.18
CA LEU A 383 -7.03 16.17 50.20
C LEU A 383 -5.94 17.07 49.59
N GLN A 384 -5.16 16.55 48.68
CA GLN A 384 -4.10 17.29 47.97
C GLN A 384 -4.67 18.45 47.12
N ILE A 385 -5.76 18.18 46.35
CA ILE A 385 -6.46 19.21 45.57
C ILE A 385 -6.92 20.35 46.51
N VAL A 386 -7.71 20.02 47.52
CA VAL A 386 -8.32 21.00 48.38
C VAL A 386 -7.26 21.77 49.19
N SER A 387 -6.22 21.07 49.69
CA SER A 387 -5.09 21.69 50.39
C SER A 387 -4.33 22.69 49.51
N ASN A 388 -4.14 22.38 48.22
CA ASN A 388 -3.53 23.31 47.30
C ASN A 388 -4.37 24.56 47.06
N LEU A 389 -5.70 24.43 46.98
CA LEU A 389 -6.62 25.55 46.82
C LEU A 389 -6.68 26.41 48.08
N VAL A 390 -6.79 25.80 49.27
CA VAL A 390 -6.85 26.52 50.56
C VAL A 390 -5.52 27.25 50.80
N ARG A 391 -4.39 26.60 50.57
CA ARG A 391 -3.06 27.25 50.70
C ARG A 391 -2.92 28.45 49.75
N ASN A 392 -3.45 28.35 48.54
CA ASN A 392 -3.50 29.44 47.58
C ASN A 392 -4.43 30.56 48.11
N ALA A 393 -5.56 30.26 48.66
CA ALA A 393 -6.50 31.20 49.28
C ALA A 393 -5.82 31.94 50.44
N ILE A 394 -5.17 31.25 51.40
CA ILE A 394 -4.44 31.87 52.53
C ILE A 394 -3.40 32.84 52.02
N ARG A 395 -2.65 32.49 50.98
CA ARG A 395 -1.60 33.34 50.41
C ARG A 395 -2.12 34.69 49.91
N TRP A 396 -3.25 34.67 49.18
CA TRP A 396 -3.79 35.84 48.50
C TRP A 396 -4.82 36.62 49.35
N THR A 397 -5.33 36.02 50.42
CA THR A 397 -6.19 36.72 51.35
C THR A 397 -5.41 37.74 52.19
N PRO A 398 -5.85 38.98 52.29
CA PRO A 398 -5.20 39.98 53.17
C PRO A 398 -5.35 39.55 54.61
N ASP A 399 -4.51 40.12 55.47
CA ASP A 399 -4.59 39.90 56.93
C ASP A 399 -5.97 40.32 57.45
N ALA A 400 -6.51 39.59 58.44
CA ALA A 400 -7.88 39.68 58.94
C ALA A 400 -9.01 39.38 57.89
N GLY A 401 -8.67 38.74 56.79
CA GLY A 401 -9.63 38.31 55.78
C GLY A 401 -10.33 36.99 56.12
N SER A 402 -11.13 36.45 55.18
CA SER A 402 -11.89 35.21 55.38
C SER A 402 -11.78 34.26 54.20
N ILE A 403 -11.81 32.97 54.53
CA ILE A 403 -11.84 31.89 53.56
C ILE A 403 -12.98 30.97 53.93
N THR A 404 -13.82 30.61 52.95
CA THR A 404 -14.91 29.66 53.14
C THR A 404 -14.71 28.44 52.27
N VAL A 405 -14.60 27.29 52.90
CA VAL A 405 -14.61 25.99 52.16
C VAL A 405 -16.04 25.43 52.26
N SER A 406 -16.63 25.14 51.14
CA SER A 406 -17.99 24.54 51.09
C SER A 406 -18.00 23.34 50.16
N ALA A 407 -18.94 22.42 50.40
CA ALA A 407 -19.10 21.27 49.52
C ALA A 407 -20.58 20.86 49.36
N LEU A 408 -20.92 20.40 48.18
CA LEU A 408 -22.24 19.92 47.79
C LEU A 408 -22.10 18.64 46.99
N ALA A 409 -22.92 17.62 47.32
CA ALA A 409 -22.96 16.38 46.56
C ALA A 409 -24.36 16.17 45.97
N GLU A 410 -24.46 16.21 44.65
CA GLU A 410 -25.74 16.04 43.92
C GLU A 410 -25.52 15.29 42.60
N ALA A 411 -26.52 14.54 42.17
CA ALA A 411 -26.56 13.87 40.85
C ALA A 411 -25.28 13.07 40.47
N GLY A 412 -24.63 12.43 41.44
CA GLY A 412 -23.44 11.61 41.19
C GLY A 412 -22.14 12.46 40.99
N ARG A 413 -22.17 13.70 41.44
CA ARG A 413 -21.01 14.59 41.45
C ARG A 413 -20.85 15.24 42.82
N VAL A 414 -19.63 15.64 43.14
CA VAL A 414 -19.33 16.50 44.28
C VAL A 414 -18.68 17.78 43.78
N TRP A 415 -19.16 18.88 44.31
CA TRP A 415 -18.56 20.20 44.10
C TRP A 415 -17.93 20.65 45.41
N ILE A 416 -16.64 20.92 45.39
CA ILE A 416 -15.92 21.51 46.52
C ILE A 416 -15.52 22.92 46.11
N THR A 417 -15.92 23.90 46.90
CA THR A 417 -15.70 25.31 46.59
C THR A 417 -14.84 25.92 47.68
N VAL A 418 -13.82 26.68 47.26
CA VAL A 418 -12.98 27.50 48.12
C VAL A 418 -13.14 28.96 47.71
N ASP A 419 -13.73 29.73 48.58
CA ASP A 419 -13.98 31.16 48.42
C ASP A 419 -13.01 31.93 49.28
N ASP A 420 -12.30 32.92 48.74
CA ASP A 420 -11.45 33.84 49.50
C ASP A 420 -11.95 35.29 49.42
N SER A 421 -11.42 36.14 50.30
CA SER A 421 -11.66 37.57 50.32
C SER A 421 -10.43 38.37 49.80
N GLY A 422 -9.65 37.75 48.91
CA GLY A 422 -8.47 38.33 48.27
C GLY A 422 -8.81 39.35 47.17
N PRO A 423 -7.83 39.72 46.33
CA PRO A 423 -8.04 40.69 45.26
C PRO A 423 -8.82 40.12 44.05
N GLY A 424 -9.16 38.83 44.07
CA GLY A 424 -9.76 38.13 42.91
C GLY A 424 -8.77 37.90 41.77
N ILE A 425 -9.29 37.33 40.64
CA ILE A 425 -8.46 36.98 39.50
C ILE A 425 -9.07 37.56 38.23
N PRO A 426 -8.36 38.46 37.52
CA PRO A 426 -8.79 39.05 36.28
C PRO A 426 -9.12 37.98 35.22
N LEU A 427 -10.12 38.23 34.35
CA LEU A 427 -10.61 37.31 33.37
C LEU A 427 -9.53 36.76 32.40
N ASP A 428 -8.62 37.64 31.99
CA ASP A 428 -7.48 37.32 31.11
C ASP A 428 -6.46 36.38 31.73
N LYS A 429 -6.39 36.35 33.09
CA LYS A 429 -5.45 35.50 33.82
C LYS A 429 -6.03 34.16 34.27
N ARG A 430 -7.35 33.98 34.26
CA ARG A 430 -8.02 32.77 34.78
C ARG A 430 -7.56 31.46 34.14
N VAL A 431 -7.15 31.48 32.87
CA VAL A 431 -6.58 30.31 32.19
C VAL A 431 -5.11 30.11 32.55
N SER A 432 -4.35 31.21 32.70
CA SER A 432 -2.90 31.18 32.91
C SER A 432 -2.50 30.75 34.31
N ILE A 433 -3.32 31.01 35.33
CA ILE A 433 -3.03 30.64 36.74
C ILE A 433 -2.86 29.14 36.95
N PHE A 434 -3.43 28.31 36.06
CA PHE A 434 -3.30 26.86 36.11
C PHE A 434 -2.08 26.34 35.32
N ARG A 435 -1.28 27.23 34.73
CA ARG A 435 -0.03 26.80 34.08
C ARG A 435 1.05 26.56 35.13
N ALA A 436 1.81 25.51 34.96
CA ALA A 436 2.93 25.21 35.84
C ALA A 436 3.92 26.42 35.94
N PHE A 437 4.37 26.72 37.14
CA PHE A 437 5.28 27.86 37.46
C PHE A 437 4.68 29.24 37.18
N TYR A 438 3.36 29.37 37.14
CA TYR A 438 2.74 30.70 37.08
C TYR A 438 2.67 31.31 38.47
N THR A 439 3.32 32.43 38.67
CA THR A 439 3.27 33.24 39.89
C THR A 439 3.23 34.73 39.52
N GLU A 440 2.49 35.54 40.27
CA GLU A 440 2.45 36.99 40.07
C GLU A 440 3.50 37.72 40.94
N ASP A 441 3.79 37.20 42.13
CA ASP A 441 4.66 37.79 43.13
C ASP A 441 5.98 37.03 43.34
N GLY A 442 6.19 35.91 42.65
CA GLY A 442 7.40 35.07 42.79
C GLY A 442 7.53 34.32 44.13
N ALA A 443 6.56 34.48 45.07
CA ALA A 443 6.70 33.94 46.43
C ALA A 443 6.26 32.46 46.57
N GLY A 444 5.64 31.83 45.56
CA GLY A 444 5.25 30.42 45.58
C GLY A 444 5.97 29.61 44.53
N THR A 445 5.74 28.29 44.51
CA THR A 445 6.27 27.37 43.48
C THR A 445 5.54 27.52 42.15
N GLY A 446 4.31 28.06 42.12
CA GLY A 446 3.45 28.13 40.95
C GLY A 446 2.99 26.73 40.44
N LEU A 447 3.18 25.68 41.23
CA LEU A 447 2.81 24.30 40.86
C LEU A 447 1.48 23.86 41.49
N GLY A 448 1.08 24.37 42.64
CA GLY A 448 -0.07 23.87 43.39
C GLY A 448 -1.39 23.91 42.61
N LEU A 449 -1.70 25.03 41.92
CA LEU A 449 -2.93 25.10 41.07
C LEU A 449 -2.85 24.20 39.85
N ALA A 450 -1.68 24.06 39.24
CA ALA A 450 -1.45 23.15 38.13
C ALA A 450 -1.67 21.69 38.57
N ILE A 451 -1.14 21.28 39.71
CA ILE A 451 -1.32 19.94 40.28
C ILE A 451 -2.80 19.71 40.63
N ALA A 452 -3.47 20.67 41.27
CA ALA A 452 -4.89 20.56 41.62
C ALA A 452 -5.74 20.32 40.36
N ARG A 453 -5.48 21.03 39.27
CA ARG A 453 -6.18 20.86 37.99
C ARG A 453 -5.88 19.50 37.35
N GLU A 454 -4.63 19.08 37.27
CA GLU A 454 -4.25 17.81 36.68
C GLU A 454 -4.83 16.61 37.46
N LEU A 455 -4.79 16.67 38.82
CA LEU A 455 -5.41 15.65 39.65
C LEU A 455 -6.91 15.56 39.40
N ALA A 456 -7.62 16.70 39.38
CA ALA A 456 -9.06 16.71 39.12
C ALA A 456 -9.37 16.10 37.72
N VAL A 457 -8.59 16.43 36.69
CA VAL A 457 -8.73 15.87 35.33
C VAL A 457 -8.48 14.36 35.31
N VAL A 458 -7.42 13.87 35.99
CA VAL A 458 -7.13 12.43 36.10
C VAL A 458 -8.28 11.69 36.83
N MET A 459 -8.90 12.35 37.82
CA MET A 459 -10.09 11.82 38.53
C MET A 459 -11.40 11.96 37.74
N GLY A 460 -11.35 12.43 36.47
CA GLY A 460 -12.55 12.60 35.61
C GLY A 460 -13.39 13.84 35.95
N GLY A 461 -12.80 14.80 36.66
CA GLY A 461 -13.41 16.05 37.06
C GLY A 461 -12.79 17.28 36.44
N SER A 462 -12.99 18.44 37.06
CA SER A 462 -12.43 19.73 36.60
C SER A 462 -12.21 20.69 37.79
N VAL A 463 -11.34 21.69 37.54
CA VAL A 463 -11.17 22.86 38.43
C VAL A 463 -11.41 24.10 37.62
N VAL A 464 -12.28 24.98 38.11
CA VAL A 464 -12.56 26.28 37.50
C VAL A 464 -12.42 27.39 38.51
N VAL A 465 -12.24 28.62 38.02
CA VAL A 465 -12.14 29.83 38.89
C VAL A 465 -13.13 30.88 38.44
N GLY A 466 -13.74 31.51 39.41
CA GLY A 466 -14.70 32.60 39.25
C GLY A 466 -14.54 33.69 40.36
N ASP A 467 -15.54 34.53 40.49
CA ASP A 467 -15.56 35.59 41.48
C ASP A 467 -16.21 35.06 42.78
N SER A 468 -15.56 35.30 43.91
CA SER A 468 -16.05 34.98 45.24
C SER A 468 -17.12 35.99 45.68
N PRO A 469 -18.20 35.52 46.38
CA PRO A 469 -19.14 36.44 47.03
C PRO A 469 -18.52 37.30 48.12
N HIS A 470 -17.29 36.95 48.55
CA HIS A 470 -16.50 37.73 49.52
C HIS A 470 -15.58 38.75 48.87
N GLY A 471 -15.68 38.95 47.55
CA GLY A 471 -14.86 39.92 46.76
C GLY A 471 -13.59 39.37 46.16
N GLY A 472 -13.16 38.16 46.52
CA GLY A 472 -11.94 37.51 46.03
C GLY A 472 -12.15 36.50 44.94
N ALA A 473 -11.37 35.44 44.94
CA ALA A 473 -11.51 34.33 43.97
C ALA A 473 -12.34 33.18 44.55
N ARG A 474 -13.11 32.55 43.66
CA ARG A 474 -13.85 31.31 43.91
C ARG A 474 -13.24 30.18 43.05
N PHE A 475 -12.65 29.20 43.70
CA PHE A 475 -12.24 27.95 43.05
C PHE A 475 -13.30 26.90 43.26
N VAL A 476 -13.75 26.25 42.18
CA VAL A 476 -14.71 25.16 42.21
C VAL A 476 -14.06 23.92 41.62
N VAL A 477 -14.00 22.87 42.44
CA VAL A 477 -13.57 21.53 42.03
C VAL A 477 -14.82 20.72 41.81
N GLU A 478 -14.98 20.14 40.64
CA GLU A 478 -16.04 19.21 40.32
C GLU A 478 -15.43 17.82 40.12
N LEU A 479 -15.90 16.81 40.87
CA LEU A 479 -15.44 15.44 40.78
C LEU A 479 -16.64 14.50 40.58
N PRO A 480 -16.52 13.43 39.80
CA PRO A 480 -17.52 12.36 39.80
C PRO A 480 -17.49 11.65 41.13
N CYS A 481 -18.67 11.33 41.69
CA CYS A 481 -18.73 10.58 42.91
C CYS A 481 -19.67 9.37 42.77
N VAL A 482 -19.17 8.22 43.19
CA VAL A 482 -19.98 7.03 43.41
C VAL A 482 -20.23 6.94 44.92
N ARG A 483 -21.50 6.98 45.34
CA ARG A 483 -21.82 6.85 46.78
C ARG A 483 -21.45 5.45 47.25
N ALA A 484 -20.75 5.34 48.36
CA ALA A 484 -20.58 4.09 49.06
C ALA A 484 -21.98 3.59 49.52
N ARG A 485 -22.29 2.31 49.28
CA ARG A 485 -23.56 1.73 49.72
C ARG A 485 -23.54 1.57 51.24
N THR A 486 -24.36 2.32 51.91
CA THR A 486 -24.57 2.24 53.37
C THR A 486 -25.42 1.06 53.80
N ASP A 487 -25.61 0.00 53.01
CA ASP A 487 -26.44 -1.15 53.39
C ASP A 487 -25.66 -2.47 53.31
N GLY A 488 -25.62 -3.13 54.50
CA GLY A 488 -25.26 -4.52 54.61
C GLY A 488 -26.27 -5.45 53.91
N ALA A 489 -26.22 -5.55 52.57
CA ALA A 489 -26.94 -6.55 51.83
C ALA A 489 -26.04 -7.13 50.76
N ALA A 490 -25.84 -8.44 50.86
CA ALA A 490 -24.97 -9.27 50.05
C ALA A 490 -25.01 -8.97 48.54
N VAL A 491 -23.82 -8.86 47.95
CA VAL A 491 -23.61 -8.90 46.51
C VAL A 491 -24.06 -10.25 45.97
N THR A 492 -25.17 -10.27 45.25
CA THR A 492 -25.48 -11.38 44.34
C THR A 492 -24.97 -10.95 42.94
N GLN A 493 -23.95 -11.64 42.48
CA GLN A 493 -23.45 -11.59 41.11
C GLN A 493 -24.57 -11.99 40.13
N VAL A 494 -24.73 -11.23 39.06
CA VAL A 494 -25.17 -11.69 37.74
C VAL A 494 -24.19 -11.17 36.68
#